data_68e92b9e798a9e093c2365b859756095
#
_entry.id   68e92b9e798a9e093c2365b859756095
#
_cell.length_a   1.000
_cell.length_b   1.000
_cell.length_c   1.000
_cell.angle_alpha   90.00
_cell.angle_beta   90.00
_cell.angle_gamma   90.00
#
_symmetry.space_group_name_H-M   'P 1'
#
loop_
_entity.id
_entity.type
_entity.pdbx_description
1 polymer ?
#
loop_
_entity_poly.entity_id
_entity_poly.type
_entity_poly.pdbx_seq_one_letter_code
_entity_poly.pdbx_strand_id
1 'polypeptide(L)'
;ILAELGYQVTAVDYTASMLEEARHNAGALANHIHFQQMNAEKLAFQTASFDVLVTRNVTWNLHDPEKAYAQWMRVLKPGGVLLNFDANWYRYLWDEGAQLAHAQDRKNLQSADVRDETAGTDVSAMEAIARQAPLSAHQRPAWDLRVLRGLGMQAAADTEIWKQVWTKEERINNASTPMFLVEGLKRSLLQ
;
A
#
# COMPACT_ATOMS: atom_id res chain seq x y z
N ILE A 1 10.63 -11.94 -2.59
CA ILE A 1 10.64 -11.54 -4.01
C ILE A 1 11.83 -10.60 -4.29
N LEU A 2 11.89 -9.35 -3.78
CA LEU A 2 12.98 -8.42 -4.15
C LEU A 2 14.36 -8.95 -3.75
N ALA A 3 14.49 -9.51 -2.55
CA ALA A 3 15.75 -10.12 -2.11
C ALA A 3 16.12 -11.38 -2.93
N GLU A 4 15.14 -12.17 -3.35
CA GLU A 4 15.32 -13.31 -4.27
C GLU A 4 15.84 -12.87 -5.63
N LEU A 5 15.43 -11.69 -6.09
CA LEU A 5 15.90 -11.09 -7.34
C LEU A 5 17.26 -10.39 -7.19
N GLY A 6 17.90 -10.47 -6.02
CA GLY A 6 19.24 -9.94 -5.77
C GLY A 6 19.30 -8.45 -5.43
N TYR A 7 18.17 -7.80 -5.16
CA TYR A 7 18.17 -6.41 -4.71
C TYR A 7 18.61 -6.28 -3.26
N GLN A 8 19.29 -5.17 -2.94
CA GLN A 8 19.54 -4.77 -1.56
C GLN A 8 18.25 -4.19 -0.98
N VAL A 9 17.64 -4.91 -0.02
CA VAL A 9 16.33 -4.59 0.52
C VAL A 9 16.45 -4.03 1.93
N THR A 10 15.80 -2.88 2.17
CA THR A 10 15.49 -2.38 3.50
C THR A 10 13.98 -2.45 3.72
N ALA A 11 13.55 -3.25 4.69
CA ALA A 11 12.16 -3.39 5.07
C ALA A 11 11.85 -2.54 6.29
N VAL A 12 10.80 -1.73 6.20
CA VAL A 12 10.38 -0.80 7.25
C VAL A 12 8.95 -1.09 7.67
N ASP A 13 8.71 -1.16 8.96
CA ASP A 13 7.36 -1.16 9.53
C ASP A 13 7.33 -0.35 10.83
N TYR A 14 6.15 0.15 11.18
CA TYR A 14 5.94 0.89 12.43
C TYR A 14 6.00 0.00 13.67
N THR A 15 5.59 -1.28 13.54
CA THR A 15 5.48 -2.22 14.64
C THR A 15 6.59 -3.28 14.61
N ALA A 16 7.16 -3.56 15.78
CA ALA A 16 8.20 -4.60 15.92
C ALA A 16 7.65 -5.99 15.55
N SER A 17 6.41 -6.30 15.94
CA SER A 17 5.78 -7.60 15.67
C SER A 17 5.63 -7.88 14.17
N MET A 18 5.30 -6.88 13.35
CA MET A 18 5.23 -7.03 11.89
C MET A 18 6.61 -7.29 11.29
N LEU A 19 7.66 -6.68 11.83
CA LEU A 19 9.03 -6.95 11.39
C LEU A 19 9.53 -8.34 11.79
N GLU A 20 9.11 -8.85 12.95
CA GLU A 20 9.40 -10.22 13.37
C GLU A 20 8.71 -11.23 12.45
N GLU A 21 7.44 -11.02 12.16
CA GLU A 21 6.70 -11.83 11.20
C GLU A 21 7.32 -11.79 9.79
N ALA A 22 7.71 -10.60 9.34
CA ALA A 22 8.39 -10.43 8.06
C ALA A 22 9.74 -11.17 8.01
N ARG A 23 10.51 -11.19 9.10
CA ARG A 23 11.74 -11.97 9.19
C ARG A 23 11.46 -13.47 9.15
N HIS A 24 10.44 -13.91 9.88
CA HIS A 24 10.02 -15.30 9.88
C HIS A 24 9.64 -15.76 8.46
N ASN A 25 8.81 -14.99 7.80
CA ASN A 25 8.34 -15.28 6.43
C ASN A 25 9.46 -15.21 5.37
N ALA A 26 10.48 -14.39 5.60
CA ALA A 26 11.64 -14.32 4.71
C ALA A 26 12.57 -15.56 4.83
N GLY A 27 12.51 -16.29 5.94
CA GLY A 27 13.32 -17.49 6.14
C GLY A 27 14.82 -17.21 5.96
N ALA A 28 15.49 -17.99 5.14
CA ALA A 28 16.94 -17.83 4.88
C ALA A 28 17.28 -16.47 4.22
N LEU A 29 16.35 -15.86 3.50
CA LEU A 29 16.56 -14.55 2.88
C LEU A 29 16.58 -13.39 3.89
N ALA A 30 16.13 -13.61 5.13
CA ALA A 30 16.15 -12.59 6.17
C ALA A 30 17.54 -11.98 6.40
N ASN A 31 18.61 -12.78 6.21
CA ASN A 31 19.99 -12.31 6.34
C ASN A 31 20.41 -11.31 5.23
N HIS A 32 19.65 -11.22 4.16
CA HIS A 32 19.87 -10.31 3.02
C HIS A 32 18.93 -9.10 3.04
N ILE A 33 18.09 -8.96 4.08
CA ILE A 33 17.13 -7.88 4.24
C ILE A 33 17.48 -7.09 5.52
N HIS A 34 17.58 -5.79 5.36
CA HIS A 34 17.78 -4.89 6.49
C HIS A 34 16.43 -4.45 7.06
N PHE A 35 16.04 -4.99 8.22
CA PHE A 35 14.76 -4.65 8.86
C PHE A 35 14.94 -3.50 9.84
N GLN A 36 14.11 -2.47 9.73
CA GLN A 36 14.13 -1.31 10.63
C GLN A 36 12.72 -0.92 11.08
N GLN A 37 12.55 -0.77 12.40
CA GLN A 37 11.32 -0.20 12.93
C GLN A 37 11.32 1.31 12.71
N MET A 38 10.31 1.83 11.97
CA MET A 38 10.28 3.22 11.58
C MET A 38 8.87 3.66 11.17
N ASN A 39 8.54 4.94 11.39
CA ASN A 39 7.32 5.54 10.89
C ASN A 39 7.49 5.92 9.40
N ALA A 40 6.60 5.44 8.54
CA ALA A 40 6.60 5.75 7.11
C ALA A 40 6.43 7.26 6.80
N GLU A 41 5.83 8.02 7.73
CA GLU A 41 5.65 9.46 7.65
C GLU A 41 6.89 10.26 8.13
N LYS A 42 7.88 9.57 8.73
CA LYS A 42 9.10 10.18 9.28
C LYS A 42 10.28 9.23 9.09
N LEU A 43 10.78 9.14 7.87
CA LEU A 43 11.90 8.28 7.53
C LEU A 43 13.25 8.87 7.99
N ALA A 44 14.01 8.10 8.75
CA ALA A 44 15.34 8.48 9.26
C ALA A 44 16.47 8.23 8.25
N PHE A 45 16.15 7.98 6.98
CA PHE A 45 17.13 7.82 5.92
C PHE A 45 17.59 9.18 5.37
N GLN A 46 18.81 9.19 4.84
CA GLN A 46 19.33 10.35 4.11
C GLN A 46 18.52 10.60 2.82
N THR A 47 18.55 11.83 2.35
CA THR A 47 17.98 12.19 1.04
C THR A 47 18.69 11.41 -0.06
N ALA A 48 17.94 10.97 -1.09
CA ALA A 48 18.48 10.26 -2.25
C ALA A 48 19.23 8.95 -1.89
N SER A 49 18.66 8.12 -1.03
CA SER A 49 19.24 6.84 -0.57
C SER A 49 18.79 5.65 -1.40
N PHE A 50 17.60 5.69 -2.01
CA PHE A 50 16.96 4.53 -2.63
C PHE A 50 16.68 4.74 -4.11
N ASP A 51 16.86 3.68 -4.89
CA ASP A 51 16.50 3.65 -6.31
C ASP A 51 15.02 3.38 -6.50
N VAL A 52 14.44 2.52 -5.65
CA VAL A 52 13.03 2.14 -5.68
C VAL A 52 12.47 2.13 -4.27
N LEU A 53 11.25 2.61 -4.11
CA LEU A 53 10.45 2.49 -2.90
C LEU A 53 9.15 1.77 -3.25
N VAL A 54 8.86 0.69 -2.52
CA VAL A 54 7.65 -0.11 -2.73
C VAL A 54 6.82 -0.11 -1.46
N THR A 55 5.52 0.14 -1.59
CA THR A 55 4.55 -0.03 -0.51
C THR A 55 3.37 -0.86 -0.97
N ARG A 56 2.77 -1.63 -0.05
CA ARG A 56 1.52 -2.36 -0.31
C ARG A 56 0.61 -2.25 0.90
N ASN A 57 -0.61 -1.76 0.69
CA ASN A 57 -1.65 -1.61 1.72
C ASN A 57 -1.21 -0.74 2.91
N VAL A 58 -0.43 0.31 2.65
CA VAL A 58 0.11 1.20 3.70
C VAL A 58 -0.60 2.54 3.70
N THR A 59 -0.77 3.15 2.53
CA THR A 59 -1.14 4.58 2.41
C THR A 59 -2.53 4.87 2.98
N TRP A 60 -3.49 3.96 2.83
CA TRP A 60 -4.86 4.12 3.33
C TRP A 60 -4.95 4.35 4.84
N ASN A 61 -3.98 3.83 5.59
CA ASN A 61 -3.94 3.77 7.06
C ASN A 61 -3.03 4.84 7.68
N LEU A 62 -2.41 5.70 6.89
CA LEU A 62 -1.52 6.74 7.40
C LEU A 62 -2.31 7.90 8.01
N HIS A 63 -1.74 8.47 9.07
CA HIS A 63 -2.29 9.67 9.71
C HIS A 63 -2.06 10.92 8.85
N ASP A 64 -0.87 11.03 8.24
CA ASP A 64 -0.49 12.14 7.36
C ASP A 64 0.10 11.59 6.04
N PRO A 65 -0.75 11.14 5.11
CA PRO A 65 -0.31 10.52 3.87
C PRO A 65 0.42 11.50 2.93
N GLU A 66 0.13 12.79 2.97
CA GLU A 66 0.89 13.79 2.19
C GLU A 66 2.33 13.91 2.67
N LYS A 67 2.52 13.92 3.98
CA LYS A 67 3.85 13.91 4.58
C LYS A 67 4.60 12.62 4.27
N ALA A 68 3.93 11.47 4.27
CA ALA A 68 4.54 10.21 3.87
C ALA A 68 5.05 10.28 2.42
N TYR A 69 4.24 10.73 1.47
CA TYR A 69 4.67 10.92 0.09
C TYR A 69 5.85 11.89 -0.05
N ALA A 70 5.85 12.98 0.71
CA ALA A 70 6.98 13.92 0.73
C ALA A 70 8.27 13.25 1.24
N GLN A 71 8.17 12.42 2.30
CA GLN A 71 9.31 11.66 2.82
C GLN A 71 9.78 10.59 1.83
N TRP A 72 8.87 9.90 1.17
CA TRP A 72 9.19 8.88 0.17
C TRP A 72 9.89 9.50 -1.03
N MET A 73 9.37 10.63 -1.54
CA MET A 73 10.05 11.38 -2.59
C MET A 73 11.44 11.87 -2.15
N ARG A 74 11.59 12.33 -0.91
CA ARG A 74 12.87 12.82 -0.38
C ARG A 74 13.95 11.73 -0.41
N VAL A 75 13.62 10.53 0.04
CA VAL A 75 14.58 9.42 0.15
C VAL A 75 14.87 8.74 -1.19
N LEU A 76 14.03 8.92 -2.21
CA LEU A 76 14.31 8.46 -3.56
C LEU A 76 15.42 9.30 -4.20
N LYS A 77 16.32 8.62 -4.91
CA LYS A 77 17.32 9.26 -5.77
C LYS A 77 16.64 10.00 -6.94
N PRO A 78 17.30 10.98 -7.56
CA PRO A 78 16.89 11.46 -8.89
C PRO A 78 16.80 10.29 -9.87
N GLY A 79 15.67 10.18 -10.60
CA GLY A 79 15.37 9.01 -11.44
C GLY A 79 14.83 7.79 -10.68
N GLY A 80 14.70 7.87 -9.35
CA GLY A 80 14.14 6.79 -8.53
C GLY A 80 12.62 6.70 -8.66
N VAL A 81 12.08 5.52 -8.40
CA VAL A 81 10.68 5.14 -8.62
C VAL A 81 9.98 4.79 -7.32
N LEU A 82 8.78 5.32 -7.13
CA LEU A 82 7.80 4.89 -6.14
C LEU A 82 6.81 3.93 -6.80
N LEU A 83 6.57 2.78 -6.17
CA LEU A 83 5.52 1.81 -6.50
C LEU A 83 4.62 1.65 -5.28
N ASN A 84 3.41 2.21 -5.33
CA ASN A 84 2.44 2.11 -4.24
C ASN A 84 1.23 1.28 -4.68
N PHE A 85 1.13 0.07 -4.15
CA PHE A 85 -0.01 -0.85 -4.32
C PHE A 85 -0.99 -0.62 -3.18
N ASP A 86 -2.21 -0.18 -3.50
CA ASP A 86 -3.25 0.07 -2.50
C ASP A 86 -4.65 -0.08 -3.11
N ALA A 87 -5.69 0.08 -2.29
CA ALA A 87 -7.07 0.06 -2.74
C ALA A 87 -7.94 1.04 -1.93
N ASN A 88 -9.18 1.22 -2.36
CA ASN A 88 -10.17 2.03 -1.63
C ASN A 88 -10.87 1.18 -0.54
N TRP A 89 -10.09 0.58 0.37
CA TRP A 89 -10.48 -0.48 1.30
C TRP A 89 -11.79 -0.22 2.05
N TYR A 90 -12.02 1.02 2.48
CA TYR A 90 -13.16 1.41 3.30
C TYR A 90 -14.08 2.41 2.61
N ARG A 91 -14.06 2.48 1.28
CA ARG A 91 -14.94 3.36 0.50
C ARG A 91 -16.42 3.11 0.78
N TYR A 92 -16.78 1.86 1.07
CA TYR A 92 -18.15 1.45 1.41
C TYR A 92 -18.71 2.12 2.68
N LEU A 93 -17.88 2.73 3.52
CA LEU A 93 -18.33 3.51 4.68
C LEU A 93 -18.89 4.88 4.29
N TRP A 94 -18.63 5.34 3.04
CA TRP A 94 -18.87 6.70 2.57
C TRP A 94 -19.68 6.78 1.28
N ASP A 95 -19.91 5.65 0.60
CA ASP A 95 -20.52 5.59 -0.73
C ASP A 95 -21.51 4.43 -0.79
N GLU A 96 -22.78 4.72 -1.09
CA GLU A 96 -23.86 3.71 -1.10
C GLU A 96 -23.63 2.63 -2.16
N GLY A 97 -23.11 2.98 -3.34
CA GLY A 97 -22.80 2.02 -4.40
C GLY A 97 -21.71 1.05 -3.97
N ALA A 98 -20.65 1.58 -3.33
CA ALA A 98 -19.57 0.76 -2.77
C ALA A 98 -20.08 -0.12 -1.62
N GLN A 99 -21.02 0.36 -0.80
CA GLN A 99 -21.63 -0.42 0.28
C GLN A 99 -22.41 -1.63 -0.26
N LEU A 100 -23.22 -1.42 -1.31
CA LEU A 100 -23.95 -2.50 -1.95
C LEU A 100 -23.03 -3.53 -2.59
N ALA A 101 -21.97 -3.07 -3.28
CA ALA A 101 -20.98 -3.93 -3.89
C ALA A 101 -20.20 -4.74 -2.84
N HIS A 102 -19.79 -4.12 -1.73
CA HIS A 102 -19.12 -4.79 -0.61
C HIS A 102 -20.03 -5.85 0.03
N ALA A 103 -21.31 -5.53 0.25
CA ALA A 103 -22.28 -6.51 0.76
C ALA A 103 -22.47 -7.70 -0.19
N GLN A 104 -22.35 -7.49 -1.51
CA GLN A 104 -22.39 -8.57 -2.48
C GLN A 104 -21.15 -9.46 -2.41
N ASP A 105 -19.95 -8.88 -2.20
CA ASP A 105 -18.72 -9.68 -1.98
C ASP A 105 -18.87 -10.62 -0.79
N ARG A 106 -19.43 -10.13 0.32
CA ARG A 106 -19.66 -10.97 1.52
C ARG A 106 -20.65 -12.12 1.25
N LYS A 107 -21.67 -11.90 0.40
CA LYS A 107 -22.58 -12.98 -0.03
C LYS A 107 -21.88 -13.97 -0.96
N ASN A 108 -21.07 -13.48 -1.89
CA ASN A 108 -20.33 -14.33 -2.82
C ASN A 108 -19.35 -15.25 -2.08
N LEU A 109 -18.69 -14.75 -1.02
CA LEU A 109 -17.81 -15.54 -0.16
C LEU A 109 -18.54 -16.70 0.53
N GLN A 110 -19.76 -16.48 1.03
CA GLN A 110 -20.55 -17.54 1.67
C GLN A 110 -20.88 -18.69 0.72
N SER A 111 -20.92 -18.45 -0.59
CA SER A 111 -21.18 -19.46 -1.62
C SER A 111 -19.91 -20.01 -2.26
N ALA A 112 -18.76 -19.41 -2.00
CA ALA A 112 -17.47 -19.85 -2.52
C ALA A 112 -16.72 -20.69 -1.47
N ASP A 113 -16.04 -21.74 -1.92
CA ASP A 113 -15.14 -22.53 -1.07
C ASP A 113 -13.77 -21.79 -0.94
N VAL A 114 -13.82 -20.61 -0.32
CA VAL A 114 -12.68 -19.71 -0.15
C VAL A 114 -12.69 -19.16 1.27
N ARG A 115 -11.51 -19.08 1.88
CA ARG A 115 -11.38 -18.51 3.22
C ARG A 115 -11.74 -17.02 3.20
N ASP A 116 -12.57 -16.60 4.12
CA ASP A 116 -12.82 -15.19 4.38
C ASP A 116 -11.59 -14.56 5.04
N GLU A 117 -10.97 -13.57 4.38
CA GLU A 117 -9.80 -12.84 4.89
C GLU A 117 -10.10 -12.02 6.14
N THR A 118 -11.39 -11.70 6.39
CA THR A 118 -11.83 -10.98 7.59
C THR A 118 -12.15 -11.91 8.77
N ALA A 119 -12.10 -13.23 8.57
CA ALA A 119 -12.40 -14.20 9.61
C ALA A 119 -11.46 -14.04 10.82
N GLY A 120 -12.07 -13.80 11.98
CA GLY A 120 -11.34 -13.58 13.24
C GLY A 120 -10.89 -12.12 13.45
N THR A 121 -11.19 -11.21 12.51
CA THR A 121 -10.91 -9.77 12.66
C THR A 121 -12.12 -9.07 13.30
N ASP A 122 -11.87 -8.15 14.23
CA ASP A 122 -12.90 -7.21 14.70
C ASP A 122 -13.15 -6.14 13.64
N VAL A 123 -14.09 -6.44 12.74
CA VAL A 123 -14.46 -5.54 11.63
C VAL A 123 -14.95 -4.20 12.15
N SER A 124 -15.69 -4.16 13.27
CA SER A 124 -16.21 -2.91 13.83
C SER A 124 -15.09 -2.00 14.32
N ALA A 125 -14.06 -2.57 14.97
CA ALA A 125 -12.88 -1.82 15.39
C ALA A 125 -12.09 -1.30 14.17
N MET A 126 -11.93 -2.11 13.13
CA MET A 126 -11.27 -1.69 11.89
C MET A 126 -12.02 -0.58 11.16
N GLU A 127 -13.34 -0.65 11.09
CA GLU A 127 -14.18 0.42 10.53
C GLU A 127 -14.10 1.71 11.35
N ALA A 128 -14.06 1.61 12.67
CA ALA A 128 -13.89 2.78 13.55
C ALA A 128 -12.55 3.49 13.29
N ILE A 129 -11.47 2.75 13.07
CA ILE A 129 -10.16 3.27 12.66
C ILE A 129 -10.26 3.91 11.26
N ALA A 130 -10.86 3.20 10.31
CA ALA A 130 -10.98 3.66 8.93
C ALA A 130 -11.80 4.95 8.81
N ARG A 131 -12.81 5.16 9.65
CA ARG A 131 -13.58 6.41 9.70
C ARG A 131 -12.73 7.62 10.13
N GLN A 132 -11.61 7.39 10.80
CA GLN A 132 -10.66 8.43 11.21
C GLN A 132 -9.48 8.56 10.25
N ALA A 133 -9.26 7.57 9.38
CA ALA A 133 -8.18 7.59 8.41
C ALA A 133 -8.45 8.62 7.30
N PRO A 134 -7.52 9.55 7.02
CA PRO A 134 -7.75 10.66 6.09
C PRO A 134 -8.16 10.23 4.68
N LEU A 135 -7.66 9.10 4.20
CA LEU A 135 -7.87 8.66 2.82
C LEU A 135 -9.11 7.78 2.59
N SER A 136 -9.75 7.28 3.64
CA SER A 136 -10.89 6.36 3.49
C SER A 136 -12.10 7.00 2.79
N ALA A 137 -12.30 8.32 2.93
CA ALA A 137 -13.34 9.07 2.23
C ALA A 137 -12.91 9.59 0.84
N HIS A 138 -11.63 9.55 0.50
CA HIS A 138 -11.11 10.06 -0.75
C HIS A 138 -11.21 9.04 -1.89
N GLN A 139 -11.43 9.56 -3.10
CA GLN A 139 -11.36 8.75 -4.32
C GLN A 139 -9.91 8.59 -4.75
N ARG A 140 -9.39 7.40 -4.57
CA ARG A 140 -8.06 7.00 -5.01
C ARG A 140 -8.16 6.16 -6.30
N PRO A 141 -7.15 6.15 -7.16
CA PRO A 141 -5.83 6.79 -7.04
C PRO A 141 -5.78 8.27 -7.48
N ALA A 142 -6.91 8.92 -7.80
CA ALA A 142 -6.91 10.30 -8.27
C ALA A 142 -6.29 11.28 -7.25
N TRP A 143 -6.54 11.07 -5.96
CA TRP A 143 -5.93 11.85 -4.88
C TRP A 143 -4.40 11.68 -4.87
N ASP A 144 -3.92 10.45 -4.97
CA ASP A 144 -2.48 10.11 -4.98
C ASP A 144 -1.74 10.80 -6.12
N LEU A 145 -2.30 10.71 -7.32
CA LEU A 145 -1.72 11.34 -8.51
C LEU A 145 -1.61 12.86 -8.38
N ARG A 146 -2.61 13.49 -7.77
CA ARG A 146 -2.59 14.94 -7.51
C ARG A 146 -1.46 15.30 -6.55
N VAL A 147 -1.32 14.58 -5.44
CA VAL A 147 -0.28 14.84 -4.42
C VAL A 147 1.11 14.62 -5.02
N LEU A 148 1.36 13.49 -5.68
CA LEU A 148 2.67 13.20 -6.27
C LEU A 148 3.06 14.21 -7.34
N ARG A 149 2.13 14.64 -8.19
CA ARG A 149 2.38 15.69 -9.19
C ARG A 149 2.65 17.04 -8.53
N GLY A 150 1.94 17.37 -7.45
CA GLY A 150 2.20 18.55 -6.62
C GLY A 150 3.60 18.56 -6.01
N LEU A 151 4.13 17.39 -5.67
CA LEU A 151 5.52 17.20 -5.22
C LEU A 151 6.56 17.22 -6.37
N GLY A 152 6.12 17.36 -7.63
CA GLY A 152 7.02 17.44 -8.79
C GLY A 152 7.38 16.08 -9.42
N MET A 153 6.75 14.99 -9.00
CA MET A 153 6.93 13.68 -9.62
C MET A 153 6.12 13.55 -10.92
N GLN A 154 6.62 12.74 -11.85
CA GLN A 154 5.77 12.20 -12.92
C GLN A 154 5.00 11.03 -12.33
N ALA A 155 3.66 11.08 -12.37
CA ALA A 155 2.84 10.08 -11.73
C ALA A 155 1.77 9.53 -12.68
N ALA A 156 1.63 8.20 -12.67
CA ALA A 156 0.62 7.42 -13.38
C ALA A 156 -0.04 6.40 -12.43
N ALA A 157 -1.15 5.83 -12.85
CA ALA A 157 -1.79 4.73 -12.10
C ALA A 157 -2.27 3.64 -13.06
N ASP A 158 -2.11 2.40 -12.62
CA ASP A 158 -2.74 1.21 -13.21
C ASP A 158 -3.84 0.72 -12.26
N THR A 159 -5.09 0.84 -12.69
CA THR A 159 -6.27 0.37 -11.93
C THR A 159 -6.61 -1.09 -12.19
N GLU A 160 -5.85 -1.77 -13.04
CA GLU A 160 -6.04 -3.15 -13.43
C GLU A 160 -4.93 -4.09 -12.90
N ILE A 161 -3.95 -3.54 -12.16
CA ILE A 161 -2.81 -4.30 -11.64
C ILE A 161 -3.23 -5.51 -10.81
N TRP A 162 -4.38 -5.46 -10.13
CA TRP A 162 -4.93 -6.57 -9.37
C TRP A 162 -5.10 -7.85 -10.19
N LYS A 163 -5.32 -7.73 -11.51
CA LYS A 163 -5.42 -8.87 -12.43
C LYS A 163 -4.10 -9.65 -12.55
N GLN A 164 -2.98 -9.00 -12.24
CA GLN A 164 -1.64 -9.60 -12.33
C GLN A 164 -1.12 -10.07 -10.97
N VAL A 165 -1.47 -9.34 -9.88
CA VAL A 165 -0.85 -9.56 -8.58
C VAL A 165 -1.72 -10.29 -7.57
N TRP A 166 -3.04 -10.37 -7.80
CA TRP A 166 -3.96 -11.03 -6.88
C TRP A 166 -4.14 -12.52 -7.19
N THR A 167 -4.19 -13.33 -6.13
CA THR A 167 -4.64 -14.73 -6.17
C THR A 167 -6.13 -14.80 -6.52
N LYS A 168 -6.62 -16.01 -6.77
CA LYS A 168 -8.05 -16.25 -6.98
C LYS A 168 -8.87 -15.88 -5.71
N GLU A 169 -8.33 -16.21 -4.54
CA GLU A 169 -8.94 -15.93 -3.25
C GLU A 169 -9.06 -14.42 -3.00
N GLU A 170 -8.00 -13.65 -3.22
CA GLU A 170 -8.02 -12.19 -3.09
C GLU A 170 -9.04 -11.55 -4.02
N ARG A 171 -9.19 -12.05 -5.25
CA ARG A 171 -10.18 -11.56 -6.22
C ARG A 171 -11.61 -11.80 -5.78
N ILE A 172 -11.89 -12.91 -5.10
CA ILE A 172 -13.23 -13.21 -4.58
C ILE A 172 -13.52 -12.38 -3.33
N ASN A 173 -12.55 -12.28 -2.42
CA ASN A 173 -12.67 -11.52 -1.18
C ASN A 173 -12.89 -10.02 -1.41
N ASN A 174 -12.26 -9.46 -2.44
CA ASN A 174 -12.11 -8.02 -2.60
C ASN A 174 -12.59 -7.50 -3.98
N ALA A 175 -13.54 -8.18 -4.62
CA ALA A 175 -13.98 -7.89 -5.99
C ALA A 175 -14.48 -6.43 -6.15
N SER A 176 -15.16 -5.88 -5.14
CA SER A 176 -15.67 -4.51 -5.14
C SER A 176 -14.61 -3.45 -4.85
N THR A 177 -13.41 -3.86 -4.44
CA THR A 177 -12.35 -2.96 -3.98
C THR A 177 -11.02 -3.31 -4.67
N PRO A 178 -10.95 -3.26 -6.01
CA PRO A 178 -9.78 -3.70 -6.76
C PRO A 178 -8.55 -2.87 -6.41
N MET A 179 -7.42 -3.57 -6.26
CA MET A 179 -6.12 -2.93 -6.04
C MET A 179 -5.69 -2.13 -7.27
N PHE A 180 -5.14 -0.97 -7.04
CA PHE A 180 -4.45 -0.16 -8.03
C PHE A 180 -2.96 -0.05 -7.70
N LEU A 181 -2.14 0.23 -8.70
CA LEU A 181 -0.77 0.66 -8.57
C LEU A 181 -0.69 2.16 -8.88
N VAL A 182 -0.06 2.91 -8.01
CA VAL A 182 0.40 4.27 -8.29
C VAL A 182 1.91 4.25 -8.48
N GLU A 183 2.34 4.71 -9.65
CA GLU A 183 3.74 4.87 -10.00
C GLU A 183 4.13 6.35 -9.93
N GLY A 184 5.25 6.63 -9.26
CA GLY A 184 5.83 7.96 -9.18
C GLY A 184 7.29 7.95 -9.59
N LEU A 185 7.66 8.66 -10.65
CA LEU A 185 9.05 8.84 -11.07
C LEU A 185 9.57 10.21 -10.58
N LYS A 186 10.59 10.19 -9.74
CA LYS A 186 11.29 11.41 -9.33
C LYS A 186 12.16 11.91 -10.48
N ARG A 187 11.86 13.12 -10.96
CA ARG A 187 12.62 13.71 -12.06
C ARG A 187 14.10 13.82 -11.72
N SER A 188 14.96 13.49 -12.68
CA SER A 188 16.36 13.86 -12.60
C SER A 188 16.47 15.39 -12.66
N LEU A 189 17.29 15.97 -11.81
CA LEU A 189 17.68 17.37 -12.00
C LEU A 189 18.40 17.43 -13.34
N LEU A 190 17.80 18.08 -14.33
CA LEU A 190 18.52 18.41 -15.56
C LEU A 190 19.73 19.25 -15.14
N GLN A 191 20.92 18.77 -15.46
CA GLN A 191 22.15 19.55 -15.40
C GLN A 191 22.11 20.66 -16.43
#